data_88295ebd3d169ba630ccb20c02023d4c
#
_entry.id   88295ebd3d169ba630ccb20c02023d4c
#
_cell.length_a   1.000
_cell.length_b   1.000
_cell.length_c   1.000
_cell.angle_alpha   90.00
_cell.angle_beta   90.00
_cell.angle_gamma   90.00
#
_symmetry.space_group_name_H-M   'P 1'
#
loop_
_entity.id
_entity.type
_entity.pdbx_description
1 polymer ?
#
loop_
_entity_poly.entity_id
_entity_poly.type
_entity_poly.pdbx_seq_one_letter_code
_entity_poly.pdbx_strand_id
1 'polypeptide(L)'
;VVKGFRSNTGVKRDAAFEALLNWKGIEVADELYTICKESPSSNYFDPALTTYVKLVSNPAFTGENRLLSLRKAMEIAKTDAQKIAILQQIEKTGTFLGMLYAGEFLDQKPVQQAAANAVMNIALGNKEYMGANVRTLLNKVMEVLDNPDAGYQREAIKKHLAEMPQGEGFVSLFNGKDLTGWKGLVQ
;
A
#
# COMPACT_ATOMS: atom_id res chain seq x y z
N VAL A 1 -25.33 12.07 8.94
CA VAL A 1 -25.32 11.11 7.83
C VAL A 1 -25.16 9.69 8.38
N VAL A 2 -24.10 9.38 9.14
CA VAL A 2 -23.83 8.05 9.75
C VAL A 2 -25.05 7.51 10.50
N LYS A 3 -25.62 8.31 11.44
CA LYS A 3 -26.83 7.92 12.16
C LYS A 3 -27.99 7.60 11.21
N GLY A 4 -28.14 8.37 10.12
CA GLY A 4 -29.18 8.13 9.12
C GLY A 4 -29.01 6.79 8.41
N PHE A 5 -27.78 6.39 8.09
CA PHE A 5 -27.49 5.07 7.53
C PHE A 5 -27.78 3.93 8.52
N ARG A 6 -27.38 4.10 9.78
CA ARG A 6 -27.52 3.06 10.83
C ARG A 6 -28.97 2.85 11.29
N SER A 7 -29.78 3.93 11.34
CA SER A 7 -31.13 3.90 11.93
C SER A 7 -32.26 3.73 10.92
N ASN A 8 -31.99 3.73 9.62
CA ASN A 8 -33.00 3.59 8.58
C ASN A 8 -32.84 2.30 7.77
N THR A 9 -33.85 2.00 6.97
CA THR A 9 -33.89 0.89 6.01
C THR A 9 -34.37 1.39 4.66
N GLY A 10 -34.22 0.59 3.59
CA GLY A 10 -34.67 0.90 2.24
C GLY A 10 -34.17 2.25 1.73
N VAL A 11 -34.99 2.98 1.00
CA VAL A 11 -34.61 4.21 0.30
C VAL A 11 -33.96 5.27 1.20
N LYS A 12 -34.39 5.36 2.47
CA LYS A 12 -33.78 6.31 3.41
C LYS A 12 -32.35 5.92 3.80
N ARG A 13 -32.07 4.62 3.93
CA ARG A 13 -30.73 4.10 4.15
C ARG A 13 -29.85 4.33 2.93
N ASP A 14 -30.37 4.07 1.74
CA ASP A 14 -29.65 4.26 0.49
C ASP A 14 -29.28 5.74 0.28
N ALA A 15 -30.21 6.66 0.52
CA ALA A 15 -29.95 8.10 0.44
C ALA A 15 -28.87 8.55 1.47
N ALA A 16 -28.89 8.00 2.67
CA ALA A 16 -27.87 8.28 3.68
C ALA A 16 -26.51 7.70 3.28
N PHE A 17 -26.47 6.53 2.63
CA PHE A 17 -25.25 5.93 2.10
C PHE A 17 -24.67 6.77 0.96
N GLU A 18 -25.48 7.22 0.02
CA GLU A 18 -25.06 8.14 -1.05
C GLU A 18 -24.44 9.42 -0.48
N ALA A 19 -25.01 9.95 0.60
CA ALA A 19 -24.45 11.10 1.28
C ALA A 19 -23.08 10.80 1.94
N LEU A 20 -22.86 9.56 2.44
CA LEU A 20 -21.54 9.13 2.94
C LEU A 20 -20.51 9.04 1.81
N LEU A 21 -20.89 8.48 0.66
CA LEU A 21 -19.98 8.35 -0.49
C LEU A 21 -19.56 9.73 -1.04
N ASN A 22 -20.43 10.72 -0.97
CA ASN A 22 -20.16 12.08 -1.44
C ASN A 22 -19.44 12.96 -0.40
N TRP A 23 -19.19 12.44 0.80
CA TRP A 23 -18.47 13.18 1.84
C TRP A 23 -16.98 13.26 1.49
N LYS A 24 -16.40 14.43 1.69
CA LYS A 24 -15.01 14.70 1.29
C LYS A 24 -14.01 14.62 2.45
N GLY A 25 -14.50 14.63 3.67
CA GLY A 25 -13.67 14.58 4.87
C GLY A 25 -13.32 13.15 5.26
N ILE A 26 -12.18 13.00 5.94
CA ILE A 26 -11.66 11.71 6.41
C ILE A 26 -12.51 11.10 7.53
N GLU A 27 -13.32 11.91 8.21
CA GLU A 27 -14.12 11.51 9.37
C GLU A 27 -15.15 10.41 9.09
N VAL A 28 -15.47 10.17 7.82
CA VAL A 28 -16.38 9.06 7.42
C VAL A 28 -15.63 7.80 7.02
N ALA A 29 -14.30 7.81 6.95
CA ALA A 29 -13.53 6.66 6.50
C ALA A 29 -13.72 5.44 7.39
N ASP A 30 -13.70 5.60 8.70
CA ASP A 30 -13.91 4.49 9.64
C ASP A 30 -15.31 3.89 9.51
N GLU A 31 -16.33 4.71 9.24
CA GLU A 31 -17.69 4.21 8.98
C GLU A 31 -17.75 3.41 7.68
N LEU A 32 -17.16 3.91 6.59
CA LEU A 32 -17.10 3.18 5.32
C LEU A 32 -16.38 1.84 5.46
N TYR A 33 -15.27 1.81 6.19
CA TYR A 33 -14.55 0.58 6.49
C TYR A 33 -15.42 -0.39 7.31
N THR A 34 -16.15 0.11 8.30
CA THR A 34 -17.05 -0.68 9.13
C THR A 34 -18.20 -1.26 8.30
N ILE A 35 -18.78 -0.48 7.38
CA ILE A 35 -19.80 -0.96 6.44
C ILE A 35 -19.27 -2.14 5.61
N CYS A 36 -18.04 -2.05 5.11
CA CYS A 36 -17.40 -3.14 4.38
C CYS A 36 -17.29 -4.41 5.22
N LYS A 37 -16.91 -4.30 6.48
CA LYS A 37 -16.73 -5.45 7.39
C LYS A 37 -18.05 -6.08 7.82
N GLU A 38 -19.04 -5.27 8.16
CA GLU A 38 -20.34 -5.74 8.67
C GLU A 38 -21.26 -6.27 7.57
N SER A 39 -21.11 -5.77 6.35
CA SER A 39 -22.01 -6.10 5.24
C SER A 39 -21.22 -6.49 3.98
N PRO A 40 -20.36 -7.52 4.06
CA PRO A 40 -19.44 -7.85 2.98
C PRO A 40 -20.13 -8.30 1.68
N SER A 41 -21.34 -8.82 1.75
CA SER A 41 -22.11 -9.28 0.58
C SER A 41 -23.20 -8.30 0.12
N SER A 42 -23.20 -7.09 0.66
CA SER A 42 -24.17 -6.07 0.28
C SER A 42 -23.72 -5.25 -0.92
N ASN A 43 -24.70 -4.58 -1.57
CA ASN A 43 -24.44 -3.61 -2.64
C ASN A 43 -23.66 -2.37 -2.15
N TYR A 44 -23.53 -2.21 -0.83
CA TYR A 44 -22.78 -1.11 -0.23
C TYR A 44 -21.26 -1.37 -0.21
N PHE A 45 -20.83 -2.64 -0.29
CA PHE A 45 -19.41 -3.03 -0.11
C PHE A 45 -18.49 -2.33 -1.10
N ASP A 46 -18.70 -2.53 -2.40
CA ASP A 46 -17.80 -2.01 -3.43
C ASP A 46 -17.72 -0.48 -3.45
N PRO A 47 -18.84 0.27 -3.40
CA PRO A 47 -18.77 1.72 -3.31
C PRO A 47 -18.12 2.22 -2.02
N ALA A 48 -18.38 1.56 -0.87
CA ALA A 48 -17.78 1.93 0.40
C ALA A 48 -16.26 1.71 0.37
N LEU A 49 -15.78 0.57 -0.11
CA LEU A 49 -14.34 0.28 -0.21
C LEU A 49 -13.66 1.26 -1.17
N THR A 50 -14.26 1.53 -2.32
CA THR A 50 -13.71 2.49 -3.29
C THR A 50 -13.57 3.89 -2.69
N THR A 51 -14.61 4.34 -1.99
CA THR A 51 -14.62 5.66 -1.35
C THR A 51 -13.63 5.70 -0.17
N TYR A 52 -13.58 4.64 0.65
CA TYR A 52 -12.59 4.51 1.72
C TYR A 52 -11.17 4.65 1.18
N VAL A 53 -10.81 3.85 0.18
CA VAL A 53 -9.47 3.89 -0.46
C VAL A 53 -9.15 5.29 -0.98
N LYS A 54 -10.11 5.96 -1.63
CA LYS A 54 -9.94 7.33 -2.12
C LYS A 54 -9.65 8.33 -0.98
N LEU A 55 -10.41 8.26 0.11
CA LEU A 55 -10.25 9.17 1.25
C LEU A 55 -8.91 8.99 1.96
N VAL A 56 -8.52 7.74 2.25
CA VAL A 56 -7.28 7.45 2.97
C VAL A 56 -6.03 7.64 2.11
N SER A 57 -6.17 7.72 0.79
CA SER A 57 -5.08 7.98 -0.16
C SER A 57 -4.78 9.47 -0.32
N ASN A 58 -5.46 10.36 0.40
CA ASN A 58 -5.27 11.80 0.28
C ASN A 58 -3.80 12.18 0.55
N PRO A 59 -3.12 12.89 -0.38
CA PRO A 59 -1.72 13.30 -0.22
C PRO A 59 -1.45 14.22 0.99
N ALA A 60 -2.48 14.80 1.59
CA ALA A 60 -2.34 15.56 2.84
C ALA A 60 -1.91 14.70 4.04
N PHE A 61 -2.06 13.38 3.97
CA PHE A 61 -1.57 12.46 4.97
C PHE A 61 -0.15 11.97 4.63
N THR A 62 0.63 11.64 5.66
CA THR A 62 1.95 11.03 5.46
C THR A 62 1.85 9.71 4.73
N GLY A 63 2.92 9.30 4.04
CA GLY A 63 2.97 8.03 3.31
C GLY A 63 2.69 6.84 4.23
N GLU A 64 3.22 6.88 5.45
CA GLU A 64 3.04 5.84 6.46
C GLU A 64 1.58 5.71 6.91
N ASN A 65 0.90 6.83 7.18
CA ASN A 65 -0.51 6.82 7.57
C ASN A 65 -1.41 6.31 6.44
N ARG A 66 -1.12 6.71 5.20
CA ARG A 66 -1.80 6.18 4.02
C ARG A 66 -1.58 4.69 3.88
N LEU A 67 -0.33 4.21 4.03
CA LEU A 67 0.01 2.79 3.95
C LEU A 67 -0.75 1.96 4.99
N LEU A 68 -0.81 2.40 6.26
CA LEU A 68 -1.55 1.71 7.31
C LEU A 68 -3.02 1.51 6.94
N SER A 69 -3.66 2.56 6.42
CA SER A 69 -5.07 2.50 6.02
C SER A 69 -5.28 1.65 4.76
N LEU A 70 -4.36 1.71 3.80
CA LEU A 70 -4.41 0.90 2.58
C LEU A 70 -4.19 -0.60 2.86
N ARG A 71 -3.37 -0.95 3.85
CA ARG A 71 -3.24 -2.35 4.30
C ARG A 71 -4.55 -2.89 4.87
N LYS A 72 -5.27 -2.09 5.67
CA LYS A 72 -6.62 -2.47 6.13
C LYS A 72 -7.58 -2.70 4.95
N ALA A 73 -7.53 -1.84 3.92
CA ALA A 73 -8.33 -2.04 2.71
C ALA A 73 -7.96 -3.34 1.98
N MET A 74 -6.68 -3.66 1.90
CA MET A 74 -6.19 -4.89 1.26
C MET A 74 -6.70 -6.15 1.96
N GLU A 75 -6.79 -6.15 3.29
CA GLU A 75 -7.29 -7.28 4.08
C GLU A 75 -8.74 -7.64 3.76
N ILE A 76 -9.55 -6.66 3.36
CA ILE A 76 -10.98 -6.86 3.05
C ILE A 76 -11.29 -6.89 1.56
N ALA A 77 -10.30 -6.57 0.71
CA ALA A 77 -10.46 -6.59 -0.74
C ALA A 77 -10.74 -8.01 -1.25
N LYS A 78 -11.76 -8.16 -2.09
CA LYS A 78 -12.28 -9.45 -2.56
C LYS A 78 -11.86 -9.78 -3.97
N THR A 79 -11.70 -8.76 -4.81
CA THR A 79 -11.40 -8.94 -6.23
C THR A 79 -9.99 -8.47 -6.54
N ASP A 80 -9.41 -9.05 -7.59
CA ASP A 80 -8.09 -8.64 -8.07
C ASP A 80 -8.09 -7.16 -8.51
N ALA A 81 -9.19 -6.69 -9.09
CA ALA A 81 -9.34 -5.28 -9.47
C ALA A 81 -9.25 -4.34 -8.25
N GLN A 82 -9.86 -4.71 -7.12
CA GLN A 82 -9.75 -3.94 -5.88
C GLN A 82 -8.32 -3.94 -5.34
N LYS A 83 -7.67 -5.11 -5.32
CA LYS A 83 -6.27 -5.25 -4.89
C LYS A 83 -5.31 -4.45 -5.77
N ILE A 84 -5.50 -4.49 -7.10
CA ILE A 84 -4.73 -3.68 -8.06
C ILE A 84 -4.89 -2.19 -7.76
N ALA A 85 -6.13 -1.72 -7.57
CA ALA A 85 -6.38 -0.32 -7.24
C ALA A 85 -5.71 0.11 -5.93
N ILE A 86 -5.70 -0.76 -4.91
CA ILE A 86 -5.02 -0.51 -3.63
C ILE A 86 -3.50 -0.49 -3.83
N LEU A 87 -2.91 -1.43 -4.57
CA LEU A 87 -1.47 -1.46 -4.87
C LEU A 87 -1.02 -0.18 -5.59
N GLN A 88 -1.82 0.35 -6.52
CA GLN A 88 -1.56 1.63 -7.17
C GLN A 88 -1.58 2.82 -6.20
N GLN A 89 -2.36 2.76 -5.13
CA GLN A 89 -2.31 3.79 -4.08
C GLN A 89 -1.13 3.59 -3.12
N ILE A 90 -0.73 2.34 -2.84
CA ILE A 90 0.46 2.01 -2.06
C ILE A 90 1.71 2.53 -2.78
N GLU A 91 1.81 2.36 -4.09
CA GLU A 91 2.87 2.96 -4.93
C GLU A 91 3.03 4.46 -4.65
N LYS A 92 1.91 5.20 -4.65
CA LYS A 92 1.90 6.66 -4.42
C LYS A 92 2.29 7.06 -2.99
N THR A 93 2.35 6.12 -2.04
CA THR A 93 2.87 6.43 -0.70
C THR A 93 4.35 6.78 -0.73
N GLY A 94 5.10 6.16 -1.64
CA GLY A 94 6.54 6.35 -1.80
C GLY A 94 7.37 5.84 -0.61
N THR A 95 6.79 5.05 0.30
CA THR A 95 7.46 4.62 1.53
C THR A 95 8.22 3.32 1.34
N PHE A 96 9.33 3.16 2.08
CA PHE A 96 10.10 1.91 2.10
C PHE A 96 9.23 0.71 2.53
N LEU A 97 8.41 0.89 3.57
CA LEU A 97 7.48 -0.15 4.03
C LEU A 97 6.40 -0.46 2.99
N GLY A 98 5.98 0.54 2.21
CA GLY A 98 5.05 0.35 1.08
C GLY A 98 5.66 -0.53 -0.01
N MET A 99 6.94 -0.33 -0.32
CA MET A 99 7.69 -1.17 -1.25
C MET A 99 7.78 -2.63 -0.75
N LEU A 100 8.15 -2.84 0.53
CA LEU A 100 8.22 -4.18 1.12
C LEU A 100 6.86 -4.87 1.08
N TYR A 101 5.80 -4.15 1.47
CA TYR A 101 4.45 -4.70 1.46
C TYR A 101 3.95 -5.04 0.05
N ALA A 102 4.20 -4.18 -0.94
CA ALA A 102 3.88 -4.50 -2.33
C ALA A 102 4.64 -5.74 -2.83
N GLY A 103 5.86 -5.95 -2.34
CA GLY A 103 6.68 -7.13 -2.64
C GLY A 103 6.03 -8.46 -2.28
N GLU A 104 5.16 -8.50 -1.25
CA GLU A 104 4.43 -9.72 -0.84
C GLU A 104 3.45 -10.23 -1.92
N PHE A 105 3.12 -9.40 -2.89
CA PHE A 105 2.18 -9.71 -3.98
C PHE A 105 2.87 -10.10 -5.30
N LEU A 106 4.20 -10.11 -5.37
CA LEU A 106 4.94 -10.42 -6.60
C LEU A 106 4.74 -11.86 -7.10
N ASP A 107 4.32 -12.79 -6.25
CA ASP A 107 4.03 -14.17 -6.63
C ASP A 107 2.54 -14.42 -6.92
N GLN A 108 1.69 -13.42 -6.76
CA GLN A 108 0.25 -13.51 -7.01
C GLN A 108 -0.09 -13.05 -8.43
N LYS A 109 -0.17 -13.98 -9.37
CA LYS A 109 -0.35 -13.71 -10.81
C LYS A 109 -1.36 -12.61 -11.15
N PRO A 110 -2.59 -12.61 -10.60
CA PRO A 110 -3.60 -11.61 -10.99
C PRO A 110 -3.22 -10.16 -10.66
N VAL A 111 -2.40 -9.95 -9.64
CA VAL A 111 -2.00 -8.61 -9.15
C VAL A 111 -0.51 -8.33 -9.33
N GLN A 112 0.23 -9.31 -9.86
CA GLN A 112 1.70 -9.33 -9.96
C GLN A 112 2.26 -8.08 -10.66
N GLN A 113 1.65 -7.64 -11.76
CA GLN A 113 2.15 -6.49 -12.51
C GLN A 113 1.96 -5.17 -11.74
N ALA A 114 0.84 -5.03 -11.02
CA ALA A 114 0.62 -3.87 -10.15
C ALA A 114 1.61 -3.85 -8.98
N ALA A 115 1.89 -5.01 -8.40
CA ALA A 115 2.90 -5.15 -7.35
C ALA A 115 4.30 -4.83 -7.86
N ALA A 116 4.67 -5.35 -9.04
CA ALA A 116 5.97 -5.08 -9.67
C ALA A 116 6.18 -3.58 -9.96
N ASN A 117 5.15 -2.91 -10.48
CA ASN A 117 5.19 -1.48 -10.72
C ASN A 117 5.35 -0.69 -9.40
N ALA A 118 4.59 -1.06 -8.36
CA ALA A 118 4.69 -0.40 -7.07
C ALA A 118 6.09 -0.55 -6.45
N VAL A 119 6.64 -1.76 -6.42
CA VAL A 119 8.01 -2.01 -5.93
C VAL A 119 9.03 -1.20 -6.71
N MET A 120 9.00 -1.31 -8.04
CA MET A 120 9.95 -0.62 -8.92
C MET A 120 9.88 0.89 -8.75
N ASN A 121 8.68 1.49 -8.84
CA ASN A 121 8.54 2.94 -8.83
C ASN A 121 8.91 3.54 -7.47
N ILE A 122 8.61 2.84 -6.36
CA ILE A 122 9.04 3.28 -5.04
C ILE A 122 10.57 3.18 -4.90
N ALA A 123 11.17 2.07 -5.30
CA ALA A 123 12.61 1.87 -5.18
C ALA A 123 13.41 2.85 -6.03
N LEU A 124 13.03 3.01 -7.31
CA LEU A 124 13.72 3.94 -8.22
C LEU A 124 13.45 5.41 -7.89
N GLY A 125 12.33 5.71 -7.25
CA GLY A 125 11.95 7.06 -6.84
C GLY A 125 12.73 7.60 -5.66
N ASN A 126 13.40 6.75 -4.88
CA ASN A 126 14.19 7.19 -3.72
C ASN A 126 15.54 6.44 -3.66
N LYS A 127 16.63 7.17 -3.94
CA LYS A 127 17.99 6.62 -3.96
C LYS A 127 18.50 6.19 -2.58
N GLU A 128 17.85 6.61 -1.50
CA GLU A 128 18.19 6.18 -0.14
C GLU A 128 17.67 4.77 0.17
N TYR A 129 16.73 4.26 -0.64
CA TYR A 129 16.25 2.89 -0.51
C TYR A 129 17.26 1.93 -1.13
N MET A 130 18.06 1.28 -0.28
CA MET A 130 19.16 0.42 -0.66
C MET A 130 19.26 -0.83 0.23
N GLY A 131 20.15 -1.74 -0.12
CA GLY A 131 20.45 -2.94 0.67
C GLY A 131 19.82 -4.21 0.11
N ALA A 132 20.02 -5.32 0.84
CA ALA A 132 19.67 -6.66 0.39
C ALA A 132 18.19 -6.82 0.01
N ASN A 133 17.28 -6.29 0.82
CA ASN A 133 15.84 -6.39 0.56
C ASN A 133 15.46 -5.70 -0.75
N VAL A 134 16.00 -4.50 -1.01
CA VAL A 134 15.74 -3.76 -2.25
C VAL A 134 16.26 -4.53 -3.46
N ARG A 135 17.49 -5.07 -3.37
CA ARG A 135 18.09 -5.90 -4.43
C ARG A 135 17.25 -7.13 -4.72
N THR A 136 16.82 -7.84 -3.68
CA THR A 136 15.99 -9.04 -3.83
C THR A 136 14.67 -8.72 -4.52
N LEU A 137 13.99 -7.67 -4.08
CA LEU A 137 12.71 -7.25 -4.66
C LEU A 137 12.87 -6.79 -6.12
N LEU A 138 13.87 -5.96 -6.42
CA LEU A 138 14.10 -5.48 -7.78
C LEU A 138 14.50 -6.61 -8.73
N ASN A 139 15.29 -7.59 -8.29
CA ASN A 139 15.60 -8.78 -9.08
C ASN A 139 14.32 -9.57 -9.38
N LYS A 140 13.47 -9.79 -8.37
CA LYS A 140 12.18 -10.46 -8.54
C LYS A 140 11.26 -9.69 -9.50
N VAL A 141 11.23 -8.36 -9.42
CA VAL A 141 10.49 -7.51 -10.36
C VAL A 141 10.97 -7.75 -11.80
N MET A 142 12.30 -7.80 -12.05
CA MET A 142 12.83 -8.08 -13.39
C MET A 142 12.38 -9.43 -13.95
N GLU A 143 12.20 -10.44 -13.10
CA GLU A 143 11.72 -11.76 -13.51
C GLU A 143 10.24 -11.74 -13.93
N VAL A 144 9.41 -10.96 -13.23
CA VAL A 144 7.95 -11.02 -13.37
C VAL A 144 7.36 -9.95 -14.29
N LEU A 145 8.12 -8.90 -14.64
CA LEU A 145 7.64 -7.87 -15.55
C LEU A 145 7.24 -8.48 -16.91
N ASP A 146 6.00 -8.24 -17.28
CA ASP A 146 5.40 -8.73 -18.54
C ASP A 146 4.45 -7.68 -19.10
N ASN A 147 5.04 -6.62 -19.68
CA ASN A 147 4.31 -5.52 -20.33
C ASN A 147 5.17 -4.94 -21.48
N PRO A 148 4.60 -4.12 -22.38
CA PRO A 148 5.33 -3.56 -23.53
C PRO A 148 6.60 -2.79 -23.15
N ASP A 149 6.63 -2.15 -21.99
CA ASP A 149 7.77 -1.35 -21.51
C ASP A 149 8.77 -2.15 -20.66
N ALA A 150 8.54 -3.45 -20.46
CA ALA A 150 9.36 -4.30 -19.58
C ALA A 150 10.86 -4.26 -19.91
N GLY A 151 11.22 -4.09 -21.17
CA GLY A 151 12.61 -3.92 -21.60
C GLY A 151 13.27 -2.69 -21.00
N TYR A 152 12.64 -1.53 -21.13
CA TYR A 152 13.13 -0.27 -20.57
C TYR A 152 13.12 -0.29 -19.04
N GLN A 153 12.11 -0.87 -18.45
CA GLN A 153 11.99 -1.00 -16.99
C GLN A 153 13.12 -1.86 -16.43
N ARG A 154 13.45 -2.99 -17.06
CA ARG A 154 14.58 -3.84 -16.66
C ARG A 154 15.91 -3.11 -16.77
N GLU A 155 16.14 -2.32 -17.80
CA GLU A 155 17.38 -1.54 -17.94
C GLU A 155 17.48 -0.46 -16.86
N ALA A 156 16.37 0.21 -16.52
CA ALA A 156 16.34 1.17 -15.42
C ALA A 156 16.66 0.51 -14.07
N ILE A 157 16.10 -0.68 -13.80
CA ILE A 157 16.39 -1.46 -12.60
C ILE A 157 17.86 -1.88 -12.56
N LYS A 158 18.40 -2.41 -13.65
CA LYS A 158 19.83 -2.81 -13.73
C LYS A 158 20.77 -1.65 -13.43
N LYS A 159 20.49 -0.48 -14.02
CA LYS A 159 21.27 0.73 -13.76
C LYS A 159 21.21 1.11 -12.29
N HIS A 160 20.00 1.15 -11.69
CA HIS A 160 19.83 1.46 -10.27
C HIS A 160 20.59 0.48 -9.39
N LEU A 161 20.50 -0.84 -9.66
CA LEU A 161 21.20 -1.88 -8.91
C LEU A 161 22.73 -1.76 -9.02
N ALA A 162 23.24 -1.32 -10.17
CA ALA A 162 24.68 -1.09 -10.38
C ALA A 162 25.20 0.14 -9.62
N GLU A 163 24.37 1.18 -9.48
CA GLU A 163 24.70 2.40 -8.73
C GLU A 163 24.55 2.22 -7.20
N MET A 164 23.84 1.18 -6.75
CA MET A 164 23.66 0.92 -5.31
C MET A 164 24.99 0.52 -4.65
N PRO A 165 25.30 1.08 -3.46
CA PRO A 165 26.46 0.66 -2.68
C PRO A 165 26.45 -0.86 -2.43
N GLN A 166 27.63 -1.47 -2.49
CA GLN A 166 27.80 -2.86 -2.07
C GLN A 166 27.63 -2.95 -0.56
N GLY A 167 26.73 -3.84 -0.10
CA GLY A 167 26.47 -4.04 1.32
C GLY A 167 24.97 -4.23 1.63
N GLU A 168 24.66 -4.51 2.87
CA GLU A 168 23.30 -4.80 3.31
C GLU A 168 22.40 -3.56 3.44
N GLY A 169 22.96 -2.35 3.41
CA GLY A 169 22.23 -1.09 3.57
C GLY A 169 21.71 -0.84 5.00
N PHE A 170 21.51 -1.91 5.77
CA PHE A 170 21.17 -1.87 7.18
C PHE A 170 22.31 -2.47 7.99
N VAL A 171 22.74 -1.75 9.04
CA VAL A 171 23.65 -2.29 10.04
C VAL A 171 22.80 -2.79 11.20
N SER A 172 22.95 -4.06 11.58
CA SER A 172 22.32 -4.57 12.78
C SER A 172 22.84 -3.79 13.99
N LEU A 173 21.95 -3.02 14.63
CA LEU A 173 22.29 -2.25 15.83
C LEU A 173 22.40 -3.16 17.06
N PHE A 174 21.81 -4.34 17.01
CA PHE A 174 21.85 -5.33 18.08
C PHE A 174 22.56 -6.59 17.58
N ASN A 175 23.58 -7.03 18.31
CA ASN A 175 24.40 -8.20 17.97
C ASN A 175 23.71 -9.54 18.31
N GLY A 176 22.49 -9.52 18.85
CA GLY A 176 21.75 -10.71 19.26
C GLY A 176 22.15 -11.29 20.62
N LYS A 177 23.11 -10.69 21.34
CA LYS A 177 23.65 -11.21 22.59
C LYS A 177 23.59 -10.21 23.75
N ASP A 178 24.13 -9.02 23.54
CA ASP A 178 24.29 -8.00 24.56
C ASP A 178 24.25 -6.58 23.94
N LEU A 179 24.43 -5.57 24.77
CA LEU A 179 24.44 -4.16 24.36
C LEU A 179 25.86 -3.64 24.04
N THR A 180 26.82 -4.51 23.73
CA THR A 180 28.16 -4.10 23.33
C THR A 180 28.10 -3.20 22.10
N GLY A 181 28.69 -2.02 22.17
CA GLY A 181 28.63 -1.00 21.12
C GLY A 181 27.49 0.02 21.28
N TRP A 182 26.56 -0.20 22.19
CA TRP A 182 25.53 0.78 22.54
C TRP A 182 26.10 1.75 23.58
N LYS A 183 26.00 3.05 23.30
CA LYS A 183 26.29 4.10 24.29
C LYS A 183 24.96 4.57 24.86
N GLY A 184 24.70 4.27 26.13
CA GLY A 184 23.57 4.82 26.85
C GLY A 184 23.68 6.34 26.95
N LEU A 185 22.58 7.05 26.91
CA LEU A 185 22.50 8.43 27.37
C LEU A 185 22.71 8.40 28.91
N VAL A 186 23.95 8.55 29.33
CA VAL A 186 24.26 8.83 30.74
C VAL A 186 24.17 10.35 30.89
N GLN A 187 23.17 10.79 31.64
CA GLN A 187 23.13 12.16 32.17
C GLN A 187 24.12 12.28 33.32
#